data_84541c20d31e6a0fddbf09fddb45db43
#
_entry.id   84541c20d31e6a0fddbf09fddb45db43
#
_cell.length_a   1.000
_cell.length_b   1.000
_cell.length_c   1.000
_cell.angle_alpha   90.00
_cell.angle_beta   90.00
_cell.angle_gamma   90.00
#
_symmetry.space_group_name_H-M   'P 1'
#
loop_
_entity.id
_entity.type
_entity.pdbx_description
1 polymer ?
#
loop_
_entity_poly.entity_id
_entity_poly.type
_entity_poly.pdbx_seq_one_letter_code
_entity_poly.pdbx_strand_id
1 'polypeptide(L)'
;MAVDNNEEKNKIVLNRKMRLWNKYKKPVIGVILAVVVIAVVAIVLKLCSIGKPVEDKATTLANNNNNNNDIIITQSSIEMSNNETTSAADTESTTSAVTESTTSSTTSAAQVSGGVARITTRAEIQEYTSRSNYDDAVFFGDMIVSGIGEYGYLDTSRIFSDNNLTTDKALNSVSSVAAANPSKVYVLVGLNDLNYGTRSGENVAERIGSIVESLKEAIPSVKVYVVSLLPITQSFEAKSNVKITQAAIDEANSTLAARATEYGMTFIDIADAFKDESGYLNTDVSTGGYNLNHNYYPFFLNNISGASN
;
A
#
# COMPACT_ATOMS: atom_id res chain seq x y z
N MET A 1 0.81 48.60 -29.49
CA MET A 1 -0.35 47.98 -30.13
C MET A 1 0.02 46.67 -30.84
N ALA A 2 0.64 45.72 -30.18
CA ALA A 2 1.02 44.42 -30.78
C ALA A 2 0.68 43.17 -29.91
N VAL A 3 -0.09 43.34 -28.82
CA VAL A 3 -0.39 42.28 -27.87
C VAL A 3 -1.74 41.55 -28.17
N ASP A 4 -2.56 42.13 -29.04
CA ASP A 4 -3.97 41.68 -29.24
C ASP A 4 -4.17 40.53 -30.25
N ASN A 5 -3.20 40.27 -31.11
CA ASN A 5 -3.34 39.29 -32.20
C ASN A 5 -3.17 37.82 -31.77
N ASN A 6 -2.51 37.57 -30.64
CA ASN A 6 -2.26 36.18 -30.16
C ASN A 6 -3.41 35.64 -29.31
N GLU A 7 -4.07 36.47 -28.51
CA GLU A 7 -5.26 36.09 -27.75
C GLU A 7 -6.46 35.77 -28.66
N GLU A 8 -6.67 36.56 -29.72
CA GLU A 8 -7.75 36.34 -30.68
C GLU A 8 -7.56 35.03 -31.46
N LYS A 9 -6.34 34.74 -31.89
CA LYS A 9 -5.99 33.45 -32.54
C LYS A 9 -6.23 32.27 -31.63
N ASN A 10 -5.87 32.36 -30.36
CA ASN A 10 -6.07 31.30 -29.37
C ASN A 10 -7.57 31.08 -29.08
N LYS A 11 -8.39 32.14 -28.99
CA LYS A 11 -9.84 32.03 -28.86
C LYS A 11 -10.50 31.38 -30.08
N ILE A 12 -10.04 31.66 -31.27
CA ILE A 12 -10.54 31.05 -32.50
C ILE A 12 -10.23 29.56 -32.58
N VAL A 13 -9.01 29.15 -32.19
CA VAL A 13 -8.55 27.74 -32.15
C VAL A 13 -9.33 26.94 -31.08
N LEU A 14 -9.54 27.52 -29.91
CA LEU A 14 -10.29 26.91 -28.82
C LEU A 14 -11.78 26.70 -29.21
N ASN A 15 -12.41 27.70 -29.82
CA ASN A 15 -13.77 27.61 -30.31
C ASN A 15 -13.95 26.57 -31.43
N ARG A 16 -12.95 26.40 -32.30
CA ARG A 16 -12.94 25.38 -33.34
C ARG A 16 -12.81 23.96 -32.77
N LYS A 17 -11.95 23.75 -31.76
CA LYS A 17 -11.83 22.49 -31.06
C LYS A 17 -13.10 22.12 -30.29
N MET A 18 -13.75 23.08 -29.62
CA MET A 18 -15.01 22.86 -28.91
C MET A 18 -16.18 22.54 -29.87
N ARG A 19 -16.26 23.15 -31.04
CA ARG A 19 -17.27 22.80 -32.04
C ARG A 19 -17.08 21.41 -32.60
N LEU A 20 -15.84 20.99 -32.86
CA LEU A 20 -15.53 19.63 -33.30
C LEU A 20 -15.86 18.62 -32.21
N TRP A 21 -15.48 18.87 -30.95
CA TRP A 21 -15.82 18.02 -29.80
C TRP A 21 -17.35 17.85 -29.66
N ASN A 22 -18.10 18.92 -29.71
CA ASN A 22 -19.57 18.86 -29.60
C ASN A 22 -20.25 18.13 -30.76
N LYS A 23 -19.65 18.13 -31.96
CA LYS A 23 -20.14 17.40 -33.13
C LYS A 23 -19.93 15.89 -33.01
N TYR A 24 -18.82 15.44 -32.41
CA TYR A 24 -18.45 14.02 -32.38
C TYR A 24 -18.71 13.33 -31.03
N LYS A 25 -18.98 14.06 -29.94
CA LYS A 25 -19.19 13.45 -28.61
C LYS A 25 -20.37 12.48 -28.58
N LYS A 26 -21.50 12.81 -29.25
CA LYS A 26 -22.70 11.95 -29.27
C LYS A 26 -22.44 10.59 -29.95
N PRO A 27 -21.89 10.54 -31.18
CA PRO A 27 -21.57 9.24 -31.81
C PRO A 27 -20.47 8.48 -31.07
N VAL A 28 -19.44 9.13 -30.52
CA VAL A 28 -18.39 8.48 -29.77
C VAL A 28 -18.93 7.84 -28.48
N ILE A 29 -19.78 8.53 -27.73
CA ILE A 29 -20.45 7.99 -26.54
C ILE A 29 -21.34 6.79 -26.94
N GLY A 30 -22.06 6.86 -28.05
CA GLY A 30 -22.88 5.76 -28.54
C GLY A 30 -22.06 4.50 -28.88
N VAL A 31 -20.90 4.67 -29.52
CA VAL A 31 -19.99 3.54 -29.83
C VAL A 31 -19.42 2.92 -28.54
N ILE A 32 -19.00 3.74 -27.58
CA ILE A 32 -18.47 3.25 -26.30
C ILE A 32 -19.54 2.44 -25.54
N LEU A 33 -20.77 2.96 -25.46
CA LEU A 33 -21.88 2.23 -24.84
C LEU A 33 -22.19 0.91 -25.53
N ALA A 34 -22.17 0.86 -26.87
CA ALA A 34 -22.38 -0.37 -27.61
C ALA A 34 -21.29 -1.43 -27.31
N VAL A 35 -20.02 -1.02 -27.24
CA VAL A 35 -18.91 -1.90 -26.91
C VAL A 35 -19.04 -2.45 -25.49
N VAL A 36 -19.42 -1.60 -24.52
CA VAL A 36 -19.65 -2.03 -23.13
C VAL A 36 -20.78 -3.07 -23.04
N VAL A 37 -21.89 -2.83 -23.74
CA VAL A 37 -23.02 -3.79 -23.76
C VAL A 37 -22.60 -5.14 -24.35
N ILE A 38 -21.85 -5.13 -25.46
CA ILE A 38 -21.34 -6.37 -26.08
C ILE A 38 -20.42 -7.12 -25.10
N ALA A 39 -19.53 -6.41 -24.40
CA ALA A 39 -18.64 -7.02 -23.42
C ALA A 39 -19.41 -7.65 -22.24
N VAL A 40 -20.42 -6.97 -21.71
CA VAL A 40 -21.28 -7.50 -20.64
C VAL A 40 -22.05 -8.75 -21.11
N VAL A 41 -22.63 -8.73 -22.32
CA VAL A 41 -23.32 -9.90 -22.87
C VAL A 41 -22.36 -11.08 -23.05
N ALA A 42 -21.13 -10.86 -23.52
CA ALA A 42 -20.12 -11.89 -23.68
C ALA A 42 -19.73 -12.52 -22.31
N ILE A 43 -19.61 -11.72 -21.26
CA ILE A 43 -19.33 -12.18 -19.89
C ILE A 43 -20.49 -13.04 -19.36
N VAL A 44 -21.75 -12.58 -19.53
CA VAL A 44 -22.94 -13.33 -19.09
C VAL A 44 -23.05 -14.67 -19.81
N LEU A 45 -22.82 -14.71 -21.13
CA LEU A 45 -22.84 -15.95 -21.90
C LEU A 45 -21.72 -16.92 -21.46
N LYS A 46 -20.55 -16.40 -21.10
CA LYS A 46 -19.45 -17.21 -20.59
C LYS A 46 -19.75 -17.79 -19.20
N LEU A 47 -20.43 -17.03 -18.32
CA LEU A 47 -20.88 -17.50 -17.01
C LEU A 47 -22.00 -18.54 -17.13
N CYS A 48 -22.92 -18.39 -18.07
CA CYS A 48 -23.98 -19.37 -18.33
C CYS A 48 -23.45 -20.69 -18.93
N SER A 49 -22.29 -20.69 -19.60
CA SER A 49 -21.71 -21.93 -20.16
C SER A 49 -20.92 -22.76 -19.14
N ILE A 50 -20.66 -22.23 -17.93
CA ILE A 50 -19.97 -22.96 -16.84
C ILE A 50 -20.94 -23.85 -16.02
N GLY A 51 -22.25 -23.71 -16.22
CA GLY A 51 -23.31 -24.39 -15.45
C GLY A 51 -23.96 -25.62 -16.11
N LYS A 52 -23.34 -26.28 -17.11
CA LYS A 52 -23.91 -27.53 -17.66
C LYS A 52 -23.39 -28.75 -16.88
N PRO A 53 -24.27 -29.59 -16.34
CA PRO A 53 -23.85 -30.83 -15.68
C PRO A 53 -23.26 -31.79 -16.73
N VAL A 54 -22.15 -32.42 -16.37
CA VAL A 54 -21.53 -33.48 -17.14
C VAL A 54 -22.41 -34.72 -16.96
N GLU A 55 -23.03 -35.23 -18.03
CA GLU A 55 -23.70 -36.54 -18.03
C GLU A 55 -22.67 -37.65 -17.86
N ASP A 56 -22.82 -38.42 -16.79
CA ASP A 56 -22.13 -39.68 -16.54
C ASP A 56 -22.46 -40.70 -17.63
N LYS A 57 -21.49 -41.05 -18.46
CA LYS A 57 -21.51 -42.29 -19.22
C LYS A 57 -20.83 -43.36 -18.40
N ALA A 58 -21.66 -44.14 -17.75
CA ALA A 58 -21.26 -45.44 -17.23
C ALA A 58 -20.79 -46.34 -18.38
N THR A 59 -19.55 -46.81 -18.32
CA THR A 59 -19.10 -47.97 -19.08
C THR A 59 -18.39 -48.91 -18.12
N THR A 60 -19.08 -50.01 -17.85
CA THR A 60 -18.64 -51.24 -17.19
C THR A 60 -17.48 -51.86 -17.98
N LEU A 61 -16.48 -52.36 -17.32
CA LEU A 61 -15.89 -53.69 -17.41
C LEU A 61 -14.41 -53.72 -17.04
N ALA A 62 -14.17 -54.54 -16.10
CA ALA A 62 -13.30 -55.73 -15.96
C ALA A 62 -11.93 -55.48 -15.30
N ASN A 63 -11.94 -55.96 -14.11
CA ASN A 63 -10.97 -56.74 -13.36
C ASN A 63 -9.67 -57.15 -14.08
N ASN A 64 -8.52 -56.74 -13.56
CA ASN A 64 -7.45 -57.74 -13.31
C ASN A 64 -6.38 -57.25 -12.31
N ASN A 65 -6.02 -58.18 -11.49
CA ASN A 65 -5.13 -58.27 -10.36
C ASN A 65 -3.68 -57.74 -10.59
N ASN A 66 -3.14 -57.29 -9.50
CA ASN A 66 -1.85 -57.66 -8.85
C ASN A 66 -0.79 -56.57 -8.65
N ASN A 67 -0.44 -56.56 -7.38
CA ASN A 67 0.87 -56.38 -6.73
C ASN A 67 1.21 -55.02 -6.12
N ASN A 68 1.04 -55.03 -4.80
CA ASN A 68 2.01 -54.65 -3.75
C ASN A 68 2.97 -53.52 -4.00
N ASN A 69 2.81 -52.46 -3.21
CA ASN A 69 3.86 -52.09 -2.25
C ASN A 69 3.32 -51.09 -1.22
N ASP A 70 3.36 -51.52 0.01
CA ASP A 70 3.15 -50.78 1.24
C ASP A 70 4.12 -49.62 1.36
N ILE A 71 3.61 -48.44 1.65
CA ILE A 71 4.37 -47.40 2.33
C ILE A 71 3.62 -46.99 3.59
N ILE A 72 4.16 -47.41 4.69
CA ILE A 72 3.75 -47.13 6.06
C ILE A 72 3.96 -45.65 6.35
N ILE A 73 2.90 -44.94 6.69
CA ILE A 73 2.99 -43.60 7.28
C ILE A 73 3.00 -43.77 8.79
N THR A 74 4.17 -43.60 9.42
CA THR A 74 4.33 -43.58 10.87
C THR A 74 3.97 -42.19 11.39
N GLN A 75 2.84 -42.11 12.10
CA GLN A 75 2.56 -41.01 13.04
C GLN A 75 3.42 -41.22 14.28
N SER A 76 4.23 -40.25 14.63
CA SER A 76 4.88 -40.18 15.94
C SER A 76 4.19 -39.11 16.78
N SER A 77 3.40 -39.59 17.70
CA SER A 77 2.91 -38.89 18.88
C SER A 77 4.08 -38.67 19.84
N ILE A 78 4.28 -37.45 20.31
CA ILE A 78 5.20 -37.18 21.42
C ILE A 78 4.34 -36.92 22.65
N GLU A 79 4.43 -37.86 23.56
CA GLU A 79 3.84 -37.81 24.91
C GLU A 79 4.65 -36.85 25.81
N MET A 80 3.89 -36.11 26.61
CA MET A 80 4.41 -35.37 27.77
C MET A 80 4.89 -36.34 28.83
N SER A 81 6.07 -36.10 29.37
CA SER A 81 6.50 -36.70 30.64
C SER A 81 6.76 -35.60 31.65
N ASN A 82 5.90 -35.57 32.66
CA ASN A 82 6.12 -34.87 33.93
C ASN A 82 7.15 -35.66 34.74
N ASN A 83 8.09 -34.95 35.34
CA ASN A 83 8.78 -35.46 36.53
C ASN A 83 9.00 -34.31 37.51
N GLU A 84 8.22 -34.36 38.58
CA GLU A 84 8.51 -33.68 39.86
C GLU A 84 9.68 -34.34 40.55
N THR A 85 10.55 -33.55 41.13
CA THR A 85 11.27 -33.97 42.37
C THR A 85 11.68 -32.75 43.17
N THR A 86 11.12 -32.64 44.34
CA THR A 86 11.39 -31.77 45.48
C THR A 86 12.78 -31.94 46.06
N SER A 87 13.45 -30.85 46.47
CA SER A 87 14.08 -30.80 47.83
C SER A 87 14.53 -29.38 48.21
N ALA A 88 14.44 -29.11 49.47
CA ALA A 88 14.37 -27.89 50.24
C ALA A 88 15.71 -27.19 50.52
N ALA A 89 15.53 -25.88 50.85
CA ALA A 89 16.20 -25.04 51.88
C ALA A 89 17.68 -24.66 51.66
N ASP A 90 17.98 -23.35 51.59
CA ASP A 90 18.27 -22.52 52.77
C ASP A 90 18.35 -21.00 52.41
N THR A 91 18.06 -20.24 53.38
CA THR A 91 17.94 -18.83 53.55
C THR A 91 19.23 -18.06 53.35
N GLU A 92 19.21 -16.91 52.62
CA GLU A 92 19.84 -15.69 53.14
C GLU A 92 19.25 -14.43 52.42
N SER A 93 18.87 -13.50 53.28
CA SER A 93 18.28 -12.20 52.98
C SER A 93 19.35 -11.22 52.51
N THR A 94 19.14 -10.58 51.35
CA THR A 94 19.72 -9.26 51.08
C THR A 94 18.72 -8.39 50.37
N THR A 95 18.26 -7.39 51.08
CA THR A 95 17.43 -6.28 50.63
C THR A 95 18.17 -5.50 49.53
N SER A 96 17.69 -5.54 48.29
CA SER A 96 18.08 -4.58 47.27
C SER A 96 16.81 -3.91 46.71
N ALA A 97 16.81 -2.60 46.80
CA ALA A 97 15.73 -1.72 46.40
C ALA A 97 15.28 -1.99 44.96
N VAL A 98 14.00 -2.27 44.81
CA VAL A 98 13.34 -2.29 43.49
C VAL A 98 13.22 -0.83 43.06
N THR A 99 14.06 -0.44 42.13
CA THR A 99 13.83 0.77 41.33
C THR A 99 12.77 0.40 40.30
N GLU A 100 11.55 0.85 40.53
CA GLU A 100 10.52 0.84 39.50
C GLU A 100 11.01 1.66 38.31
N SER A 101 11.46 0.99 37.27
CA SER A 101 11.59 1.60 35.95
C SER A 101 10.19 1.80 35.39
N THR A 102 9.63 2.98 35.64
CA THR A 102 8.51 3.50 34.87
C THR A 102 8.97 3.62 33.43
N THR A 103 8.59 2.65 32.60
CA THR A 103 8.72 2.76 31.15
C THR A 103 7.75 3.81 30.69
N SER A 104 8.20 5.06 30.68
CA SER A 104 7.50 6.15 29.99
C SER A 104 7.56 5.82 28.50
N SER A 105 6.46 5.33 27.95
CA SER A 105 6.22 5.31 26.52
C SER A 105 6.22 6.76 26.01
N THR A 106 7.38 7.24 25.61
CA THR A 106 7.52 8.53 24.94
C THR A 106 6.96 8.38 23.54
N THR A 107 5.67 8.66 23.38
CA THR A 107 5.10 8.91 22.07
C THR A 107 5.82 10.14 21.54
N SER A 108 6.77 9.93 20.61
CA SER A 108 7.46 11.02 19.93
C SER A 108 6.42 11.77 19.11
N ALA A 109 6.02 12.94 19.57
CA ALA A 109 5.10 13.78 18.82
C ALA A 109 5.77 14.18 17.50
N ALA A 110 5.17 13.82 16.37
CA ALA A 110 5.63 14.24 15.06
C ALA A 110 5.62 15.78 15.00
N GLN A 111 6.71 16.37 14.55
CA GLN A 111 6.77 17.81 14.32
C GLN A 111 6.14 18.13 12.97
N VAL A 112 5.00 18.83 12.96
CA VAL A 112 4.32 19.27 11.73
C VAL A 112 4.74 20.69 11.42
N SER A 113 5.35 20.93 10.26
CA SER A 113 5.71 22.24 9.74
C SER A 113 5.55 22.28 8.22
N GLY A 114 4.85 23.29 7.68
CA GLY A 114 4.69 23.47 6.24
C GLY A 114 4.00 22.30 5.53
N GLY A 115 3.08 21.59 6.18
CA GLY A 115 2.41 20.41 5.60
C GLY A 115 3.24 19.12 5.66
N VAL A 116 4.38 19.12 6.37
CA VAL A 116 5.25 17.94 6.54
C VAL A 116 5.27 17.51 8.01
N ALA A 117 4.96 16.26 8.27
CA ALA A 117 5.09 15.59 9.57
C ALA A 117 6.26 14.60 9.50
N ARG A 118 7.30 14.79 10.32
CA ARG A 118 8.48 13.93 10.35
C ARG A 118 8.50 13.01 11.55
N ILE A 119 8.76 11.72 11.29
CA ILE A 119 8.99 10.69 12.30
C ILE A 119 10.47 10.33 12.27
N THR A 120 11.19 10.66 13.34
CA THR A 120 12.64 10.43 13.47
C THR A 120 13.00 9.31 14.43
N THR A 121 12.02 8.80 15.19
CA THR A 121 12.22 7.66 16.08
C THR A 121 12.49 6.41 15.24
N ARG A 122 13.55 5.66 15.59
CA ARG A 122 13.90 4.43 14.87
C ARG A 122 12.81 3.37 15.02
N ALA A 123 12.56 2.63 13.94
CA ALA A 123 11.54 1.58 13.92
C ALA A 123 11.91 0.44 14.89
N GLU A 124 10.94 0.06 15.70
CA GLU A 124 11.03 -1.03 16.68
C GLU A 124 9.75 -1.86 16.68
N ILE A 125 9.83 -3.07 17.22
CA ILE A 125 8.65 -3.93 17.40
C ILE A 125 7.87 -3.39 18.59
N GLN A 126 6.57 -3.13 18.39
CA GLN A 126 5.68 -2.59 19.41
C GLN A 126 4.26 -3.13 19.25
N GLU A 127 3.42 -2.90 20.22
CA GLU A 127 2.00 -3.22 20.16
C GLU A 127 1.26 -2.26 19.21
N TYR A 128 0.23 -2.77 18.52
CA TYR A 128 -0.64 -1.97 17.69
C TYR A 128 -1.75 -1.33 18.52
N THR A 129 -1.71 -0.01 18.67
CA THR A 129 -2.62 0.75 19.53
C THR A 129 -3.49 1.77 18.80
N SER A 130 -3.20 2.04 17.52
CA SER A 130 -3.85 3.13 16.77
C SER A 130 -5.04 2.70 15.92
N ARG A 131 -5.55 1.47 16.06
CA ARG A 131 -6.61 0.93 15.18
C ARG A 131 -7.82 1.86 15.07
N SER A 132 -8.33 2.38 16.20
CA SER A 132 -9.51 3.25 16.21
C SER A 132 -9.31 4.61 15.54
N ASN A 133 -8.06 5.04 15.35
CA ASN A 133 -7.75 6.31 14.68
C ASN A 133 -7.99 6.25 13.17
N TYR A 134 -8.25 5.05 12.64
CA TYR A 134 -8.49 4.78 11.22
C TYR A 134 -9.95 4.43 10.90
N ASP A 135 -10.89 4.60 11.85
CA ASP A 135 -12.29 4.22 11.66
C ASP A 135 -12.97 4.97 10.51
N ASP A 136 -12.53 6.18 10.19
CA ASP A 136 -13.02 7.05 9.12
C ASP A 136 -12.05 7.18 7.94
N ALA A 137 -10.99 6.34 7.92
CA ALA A 137 -9.90 6.42 6.97
C ALA A 137 -9.87 5.22 6.01
N VAL A 138 -9.27 5.42 4.84
CA VAL A 138 -8.86 4.36 3.92
C VAL A 138 -7.39 4.50 3.57
N PHE A 139 -6.77 3.37 3.24
CA PHE A 139 -5.42 3.29 2.73
C PHE A 139 -5.45 2.99 1.23
N PHE A 140 -4.66 3.72 0.47
CA PHE A 140 -4.60 3.60 -0.97
C PHE A 140 -3.15 3.47 -1.44
N GLY A 141 -2.77 2.32 -1.97
CA GLY A 141 -1.37 2.11 -2.31
C GLY A 141 -0.99 0.73 -2.83
N ASP A 142 0.31 0.49 -2.81
CA ASP A 142 0.95 -0.72 -3.34
C ASP A 142 1.08 -1.85 -2.30
N MET A 143 2.11 -2.70 -2.41
CA MET A 143 2.33 -3.87 -1.57
C MET A 143 2.45 -3.56 -0.06
N ILE A 144 2.96 -2.37 0.31
CA ILE A 144 3.02 -1.99 1.73
C ILE A 144 1.60 -1.80 2.28
N VAL A 145 0.72 -1.16 1.51
CA VAL A 145 -0.68 -0.98 1.87
C VAL A 145 -1.42 -2.32 1.87
N SER A 146 -1.16 -3.21 0.90
CA SER A 146 -1.74 -4.56 0.87
C SER A 146 -1.47 -5.32 2.16
N GLY A 147 -0.25 -5.24 2.69
CA GLY A 147 0.16 -5.90 3.93
C GLY A 147 -0.66 -5.47 5.15
N ILE A 148 -1.18 -4.24 5.20
CA ILE A 148 -2.04 -3.79 6.31
C ILE A 148 -3.29 -4.68 6.42
N GLY A 149 -3.93 -4.99 5.29
CA GLY A 149 -5.10 -5.87 5.23
C GLY A 149 -4.73 -7.34 5.35
N GLU A 150 -3.69 -7.79 4.66
CA GLU A 150 -3.24 -9.20 4.64
C GLU A 150 -2.82 -9.70 6.03
N TYR A 151 -2.18 -8.84 6.84
CA TYR A 151 -1.82 -9.15 8.22
C TYR A 151 -2.91 -8.84 9.24
N GLY A 152 -4.09 -8.37 8.81
CA GLY A 152 -5.27 -8.16 9.67
C GLY A 152 -5.20 -6.94 10.59
N TYR A 153 -4.33 -5.97 10.31
CA TYR A 153 -4.27 -4.74 11.10
C TYR A 153 -5.50 -3.85 10.92
N LEU A 154 -6.04 -3.80 9.70
CA LEU A 154 -7.30 -3.10 9.38
C LEU A 154 -8.21 -4.02 8.57
N ASP A 155 -9.51 -3.69 8.56
CA ASP A 155 -10.47 -4.37 7.69
C ASP A 155 -10.14 -4.13 6.21
N THR A 156 -10.27 -5.18 5.38
CA THR A 156 -9.94 -5.11 3.96
C THR A 156 -10.82 -4.14 3.19
N SER A 157 -12.02 -3.81 3.67
CA SER A 157 -12.88 -2.78 3.10
C SER A 157 -12.29 -1.37 3.16
N ARG A 158 -11.25 -1.17 4.00
CA ARG A 158 -10.51 0.09 4.12
C ARG A 158 -9.21 0.11 3.33
N ILE A 159 -8.90 -0.96 2.61
CA ILE A 159 -7.64 -1.14 1.89
C ILE A 159 -7.93 -1.16 0.39
N PHE A 160 -7.48 -0.13 -0.31
CA PHE A 160 -7.52 -0.01 -1.77
C PHE A 160 -6.11 -0.20 -2.30
N SER A 161 -5.74 -1.44 -2.61
CA SER A 161 -4.35 -1.78 -2.96
C SER A 161 -4.24 -2.78 -4.09
N ASP A 162 -3.10 -2.72 -4.78
CA ASP A 162 -2.62 -3.73 -5.73
C ASP A 162 -1.09 -3.82 -5.56
N ASN A 163 -0.55 -5.02 -5.37
CA ASN A 163 0.90 -5.23 -5.19
C ASN A 163 1.74 -4.65 -6.34
N ASN A 164 1.14 -4.51 -7.53
CA ASN A 164 1.75 -3.90 -8.72
C ASN A 164 1.16 -2.52 -9.05
N LEU A 165 0.61 -1.80 -8.05
CA LEU A 165 0.04 -0.48 -8.26
C LEU A 165 1.14 0.50 -8.66
N THR A 166 0.96 1.16 -9.79
CA THR A 166 1.75 2.31 -10.23
C THR A 166 0.93 3.58 -10.04
N THR A 167 1.58 4.73 -10.10
CA THR A 167 0.88 6.03 -10.01
C THR A 167 -0.18 6.23 -11.10
N ASP A 168 0.05 5.69 -12.32
CA ASP A 168 -0.96 5.73 -13.40
C ASP A 168 -2.19 4.86 -13.10
N LYS A 169 -1.98 3.64 -12.58
CA LYS A 169 -3.07 2.76 -12.16
C LYS A 169 -3.83 3.37 -10.98
N ALA A 170 -3.10 3.95 -10.01
CA ALA A 170 -3.69 4.62 -8.87
C ALA A 170 -4.61 5.78 -9.32
N LEU A 171 -4.14 6.63 -10.22
CA LEU A 171 -4.94 7.73 -10.76
C LEU A 171 -6.26 7.23 -11.40
N ASN A 172 -6.20 6.12 -12.14
CA ASN A 172 -7.38 5.49 -12.73
C ASN A 172 -8.33 4.84 -11.69
N SER A 173 -7.84 4.58 -10.47
CA SER A 173 -8.60 3.91 -9.39
C SER A 173 -9.19 4.89 -8.36
N VAL A 174 -8.95 6.21 -8.50
CA VAL A 174 -9.45 7.24 -7.57
C VAL A 174 -10.97 7.17 -7.38
N SER A 175 -11.73 6.89 -8.43
CA SER A 175 -13.19 6.77 -8.35
C SER A 175 -13.65 5.66 -7.41
N SER A 176 -12.89 4.55 -7.32
CA SER A 176 -13.19 3.45 -6.41
C SER A 176 -12.96 3.85 -4.95
N VAL A 177 -11.89 4.60 -4.68
CA VAL A 177 -11.61 5.17 -3.35
C VAL A 177 -12.69 6.18 -2.98
N ALA A 178 -13.08 7.04 -3.92
CA ALA A 178 -14.11 8.05 -3.71
C ALA A 178 -15.48 7.46 -3.41
N ALA A 179 -15.81 6.30 -3.97
CA ALA A 179 -17.08 5.61 -3.71
C ALA A 179 -17.23 5.17 -2.23
N ALA A 180 -16.12 4.96 -1.51
CA ALA A 180 -16.14 4.68 -0.07
C ALA A 180 -16.38 5.92 0.79
N ASN A 181 -16.33 7.11 0.22
CA ASN A 181 -16.55 8.41 0.85
C ASN A 181 -15.80 8.59 2.20
N PRO A 182 -14.49 8.34 2.26
CA PRO A 182 -13.71 8.44 3.49
C PRO A 182 -13.49 9.91 3.89
N SER A 183 -13.31 10.18 5.18
CA SER A 183 -12.88 11.51 5.66
C SER A 183 -11.36 11.70 5.54
N LYS A 184 -10.61 10.58 5.56
CA LYS A 184 -9.14 10.55 5.45
C LYS A 184 -8.70 9.52 4.42
N VAL A 185 -7.71 9.86 3.59
CA VAL A 185 -7.05 8.93 2.67
C VAL A 185 -5.55 8.96 2.92
N TYR A 186 -4.96 7.80 3.24
CA TYR A 186 -3.52 7.61 3.30
C TYR A 186 -3.03 7.03 1.99
N VAL A 187 -2.17 7.75 1.28
CA VAL A 187 -1.63 7.36 -0.03
C VAL A 187 -0.19 6.91 0.14
N LEU A 188 0.14 5.72 -0.34
CA LEU A 188 1.51 5.19 -0.42
C LEU A 188 1.65 4.40 -1.73
N VAL A 189 2.23 5.02 -2.76
CA VAL A 189 2.40 4.47 -4.10
C VAL A 189 3.59 5.11 -4.79
N GLY A 190 4.28 4.38 -5.67
CA GLY A 190 5.38 4.92 -6.48
C GLY A 190 6.60 4.01 -6.55
N LEU A 191 6.78 3.08 -5.60
CA LEU A 191 7.90 2.13 -5.64
C LEU A 191 7.91 1.29 -6.92
N ASN A 192 6.72 0.90 -7.41
CA ASN A 192 6.60 0.14 -8.67
C ASN A 192 7.01 0.98 -9.88
N ASP A 193 6.67 2.27 -9.93
CA ASP A 193 7.07 3.18 -11.02
C ASP A 193 8.60 3.24 -11.12
N LEU A 194 9.27 3.41 -9.98
CA LEU A 194 10.73 3.42 -9.89
C LEU A 194 11.33 2.08 -10.28
N ASN A 195 10.77 0.97 -9.77
CA ASN A 195 11.31 -0.37 -10.03
C ASN A 195 11.10 -0.82 -11.49
N TYR A 196 10.04 -0.39 -12.15
CA TYR A 196 9.86 -0.60 -13.58
C TYR A 196 10.75 0.33 -14.42
N GLY A 197 11.36 1.36 -13.80
CA GLY A 197 12.20 2.36 -14.47
C GLY A 197 11.42 3.21 -15.45
N THR A 198 10.13 3.43 -15.18
CA THR A 198 9.23 4.22 -16.03
C THR A 198 9.25 5.71 -15.67
N ARG A 199 9.71 6.06 -14.45
CA ARG A 199 9.71 7.43 -13.93
C ARG A 199 10.94 7.69 -13.07
N SER A 200 11.38 8.98 -13.00
CA SER A 200 12.28 9.51 -11.98
C SER A 200 11.53 9.71 -10.66
N GLY A 201 12.25 9.96 -9.57
CA GLY A 201 11.65 10.30 -8.28
C GLY A 201 10.79 11.56 -8.34
N GLU A 202 11.28 12.61 -9.02
CA GLU A 202 10.51 13.84 -9.25
C GLU A 202 9.18 13.56 -9.98
N ASN A 203 9.22 12.80 -11.08
CA ASN A 203 8.00 12.46 -11.82
C ASN A 203 7.01 11.62 -11.00
N VAL A 204 7.49 10.72 -10.12
CA VAL A 204 6.63 9.99 -9.17
C VAL A 204 5.94 10.96 -8.24
N ALA A 205 6.67 11.93 -7.66
CA ALA A 205 6.09 12.93 -6.78
C ALA A 205 5.02 13.79 -7.48
N GLU A 206 5.27 14.23 -8.72
CA GLU A 206 4.28 14.96 -9.53
C GLU A 206 3.01 14.14 -9.78
N ARG A 207 3.17 12.85 -10.07
CA ARG A 207 2.02 11.96 -10.29
C ARG A 207 1.23 11.72 -9.01
N ILE A 208 1.89 11.62 -7.85
CA ILE A 208 1.22 11.58 -6.55
C ILE A 208 0.46 12.88 -6.30
N GLY A 209 1.02 14.04 -6.65
CA GLY A 209 0.30 15.32 -6.62
C GLY A 209 -1.00 15.28 -7.43
N SER A 210 -0.96 14.71 -8.64
CA SER A 210 -2.16 14.52 -9.48
C SER A 210 -3.20 13.58 -8.85
N ILE A 211 -2.76 12.54 -8.13
CA ILE A 211 -3.65 11.65 -7.38
C ILE A 211 -4.34 12.41 -6.24
N VAL A 212 -3.58 13.22 -5.50
CA VAL A 212 -4.11 14.07 -4.42
C VAL A 212 -5.17 15.05 -4.95
N GLU A 213 -4.87 15.74 -6.05
CA GLU A 213 -5.81 16.65 -6.72
C GLU A 213 -7.10 15.92 -7.10
N SER A 214 -7.00 14.78 -7.77
CA SER A 214 -8.16 13.98 -8.19
C SER A 214 -8.98 13.44 -7.00
N LEU A 215 -8.34 13.06 -5.90
CA LEU A 215 -9.03 12.67 -4.67
C LEU A 215 -9.82 13.84 -4.07
N LYS A 216 -9.24 15.05 -4.03
CA LYS A 216 -9.89 16.26 -3.51
C LYS A 216 -11.02 16.77 -4.42
N GLU A 217 -10.89 16.60 -5.74
CA GLU A 217 -11.98 16.87 -6.69
C GLU A 217 -13.15 15.92 -6.47
N ALA A 218 -12.87 14.63 -6.28
CA ALA A 218 -13.90 13.61 -6.08
C ALA A 218 -14.55 13.66 -4.69
N ILE A 219 -13.79 14.06 -3.66
CA ILE A 219 -14.23 14.15 -2.25
C ILE A 219 -13.75 15.50 -1.69
N PRO A 220 -14.46 16.60 -1.86
CA PRO A 220 -13.98 17.95 -1.51
C PRO A 220 -13.58 18.15 -0.04
N SER A 221 -14.15 17.38 0.90
CA SER A 221 -13.84 17.46 2.33
C SER A 221 -12.74 16.53 2.79
N VAL A 222 -12.17 15.71 1.90
CA VAL A 222 -11.18 14.69 2.27
C VAL A 222 -9.88 15.31 2.75
N LYS A 223 -9.32 14.75 3.82
CA LYS A 223 -7.94 15.00 4.23
C LYS A 223 -7.06 13.94 3.57
N VAL A 224 -6.08 14.37 2.78
CA VAL A 224 -5.15 13.48 2.11
C VAL A 224 -3.80 13.53 2.82
N TYR A 225 -3.35 12.36 3.26
CA TYR A 225 -2.05 12.11 3.84
C TYR A 225 -1.23 11.28 2.86
N VAL A 226 -0.11 11.80 2.40
CA VAL A 226 0.84 11.04 1.58
C VAL A 226 1.97 10.57 2.49
N VAL A 227 2.15 9.26 2.57
CA VAL A 227 3.23 8.66 3.37
C VAL A 227 4.46 8.51 2.48
N SER A 228 5.63 8.80 3.01
CA SER A 228 6.90 8.67 2.27
C SER A 228 7.08 7.26 1.72
N LEU A 229 7.65 7.15 0.54
CA LEU A 229 8.12 5.89 0.01
C LEU A 229 9.16 5.31 0.98
N LEU A 230 8.99 4.04 1.35
CA LEU A 230 9.94 3.38 2.24
C LEU A 230 11.25 3.07 1.50
N PRO A 231 12.40 3.06 2.19
CA PRO A 231 13.68 2.72 1.59
C PRO A 231 13.72 1.27 1.12
N ILE A 232 14.76 0.92 0.35
CA ILE A 232 15.08 -0.44 -0.05
C ILE A 232 16.43 -0.86 0.57
N THR A 233 16.66 -2.17 0.70
CA THR A 233 17.97 -2.63 1.18
C THR A 233 19.03 -2.49 0.10
N GLN A 234 20.28 -2.26 0.51
CA GLN A 234 21.40 -2.17 -0.41
C GLN A 234 21.54 -3.43 -1.27
N SER A 235 21.32 -4.61 -0.67
CA SER A 235 21.36 -5.89 -1.39
C SER A 235 20.23 -6.05 -2.41
N PHE A 236 19.08 -5.40 -2.21
CA PHE A 236 18.00 -5.38 -3.20
C PHE A 236 18.36 -4.50 -4.40
N GLU A 237 18.83 -3.28 -4.15
CA GLU A 237 19.29 -2.37 -5.20
C GLU A 237 20.40 -2.97 -6.08
N ALA A 238 21.31 -3.74 -5.49
CA ALA A 238 22.43 -4.37 -6.20
C ALA A 238 22.03 -5.51 -7.16
N LYS A 239 20.76 -5.94 -7.18
CA LYS A 239 20.29 -7.00 -8.08
C LYS A 239 20.23 -6.50 -9.52
N SER A 240 20.73 -7.28 -10.47
CA SER A 240 20.83 -6.91 -11.90
C SER A 240 19.50 -6.63 -12.59
N ASN A 241 18.39 -7.18 -12.08
CA ASN A 241 17.04 -7.01 -12.63
C ASN A 241 16.24 -5.91 -11.94
N VAL A 242 16.81 -5.23 -10.94
CA VAL A 242 16.19 -4.14 -10.19
C VAL A 242 16.62 -2.82 -10.81
N LYS A 243 15.68 -1.89 -10.96
CA LYS A 243 15.91 -0.55 -11.54
C LYS A 243 15.74 0.56 -10.52
N ILE A 244 14.98 0.31 -9.46
CA ILE A 244 14.80 1.26 -8.37
C ILE A 244 16.11 1.47 -7.63
N THR A 245 16.41 2.71 -7.30
CA THR A 245 17.56 3.10 -6.48
C THR A 245 17.11 3.84 -5.24
N GLN A 246 17.90 3.75 -4.16
CA GLN A 246 17.62 4.53 -2.95
C GLN A 246 17.62 6.03 -3.25
N ALA A 247 18.53 6.50 -4.12
CA ALA A 247 18.58 7.89 -4.55
C ALA A 247 17.27 8.36 -5.22
N ALA A 248 16.64 7.54 -6.05
CA ALA A 248 15.35 7.87 -6.68
C ALA A 248 14.20 7.92 -5.67
N ILE A 249 14.23 7.07 -4.62
CA ILE A 249 13.28 7.14 -3.50
C ILE A 249 13.46 8.44 -2.72
N ASP A 250 14.71 8.79 -2.39
CA ASP A 250 15.02 10.01 -1.65
C ASP A 250 14.66 11.28 -2.46
N GLU A 251 14.85 11.26 -3.78
CA GLU A 251 14.39 12.31 -4.70
C GLU A 251 12.87 12.48 -4.65
N ALA A 252 12.11 11.37 -4.73
CA ALA A 252 10.65 11.41 -4.65
C ALA A 252 10.18 11.98 -3.31
N ASN A 253 10.73 11.49 -2.19
CA ASN A 253 10.35 11.92 -0.85
C ASN A 253 10.71 13.39 -0.60
N SER A 254 11.87 13.85 -1.03
CA SER A 254 12.27 15.26 -0.90
C SER A 254 11.38 16.19 -1.74
N THR A 255 11.01 15.79 -2.94
CA THR A 255 10.07 16.53 -3.80
C THR A 255 8.68 16.60 -3.19
N LEU A 256 8.17 15.48 -2.66
CA LEU A 256 6.87 15.44 -1.95
C LEU A 256 6.87 16.35 -0.74
N ALA A 257 7.94 16.33 0.06
CA ALA A 257 8.07 17.21 1.22
C ALA A 257 8.08 18.70 0.81
N ALA A 258 8.85 19.06 -0.22
CA ALA A 258 8.94 20.42 -0.71
C ALA A 258 7.62 20.95 -1.28
N ARG A 259 6.81 20.10 -1.88
CA ARG A 259 5.56 20.46 -2.57
C ARG A 259 4.29 20.11 -1.78
N ALA A 260 4.40 19.68 -0.52
CA ALA A 260 3.24 19.22 0.29
C ALA A 260 2.13 20.27 0.37
N THR A 261 2.49 21.53 0.66
CA THR A 261 1.53 22.64 0.72
C THR A 261 0.93 22.96 -0.64
N GLU A 262 1.72 22.94 -1.72
CA GLU A 262 1.26 23.16 -3.10
C GLU A 262 0.22 22.13 -3.51
N TYR A 263 0.48 20.86 -3.22
CA TYR A 263 -0.47 19.77 -3.50
C TYR A 263 -1.67 19.74 -2.54
N GLY A 264 -1.63 20.54 -1.46
CA GLY A 264 -2.70 20.61 -0.46
C GLY A 264 -2.89 19.30 0.29
N MET A 265 -1.78 18.61 0.61
CA MET A 265 -1.72 17.37 1.37
C MET A 265 -0.90 17.55 2.65
N THR A 266 -1.00 16.59 3.57
CA THR A 266 0.00 16.41 4.62
C THR A 266 0.95 15.29 4.18
N PHE A 267 2.24 15.59 4.07
CA PHE A 267 3.27 14.58 3.81
C PHE A 267 3.77 14.03 5.13
N ILE A 268 3.66 12.71 5.32
CA ILE A 268 4.14 12.01 6.52
C ILE A 268 5.46 11.32 6.17
N ASP A 269 6.55 11.92 6.60
CA ASP A 269 7.91 11.44 6.35
C ASP A 269 8.33 10.47 7.46
N ILE A 270 8.22 9.18 7.19
CA ILE A 270 8.58 8.08 8.08
C ILE A 270 9.76 7.26 7.54
N ALA A 271 10.26 7.56 6.34
CA ALA A 271 11.29 6.75 5.68
C ALA A 271 12.55 6.58 6.53
N ASP A 272 13.02 7.65 7.16
CA ASP A 272 14.25 7.64 7.95
C ASP A 272 14.15 6.75 9.20
N ALA A 273 12.95 6.54 9.74
CA ALA A 273 12.74 5.62 10.85
C ALA A 273 13.13 4.16 10.52
N PHE A 274 13.08 3.80 9.26
CA PHE A 274 13.36 2.44 8.77
C PHE A 274 14.76 2.27 8.17
N LYS A 275 15.54 3.34 8.04
CA LYS A 275 16.89 3.30 7.50
C LYS A 275 17.92 2.77 8.51
N ASP A 276 18.93 2.10 8.01
CA ASP A 276 20.17 1.80 8.73
C ASP A 276 21.15 3.00 8.66
N GLU A 277 22.35 2.81 9.20
CA GLU A 277 23.41 3.86 9.22
C GLU A 277 23.94 4.20 7.82
N SER A 278 23.72 3.32 6.84
CA SER A 278 24.11 3.54 5.43
C SER A 278 23.03 4.25 4.62
N GLY A 279 21.88 4.54 5.22
CA GLY A 279 20.75 5.21 4.57
C GLY A 279 19.86 4.30 3.74
N TYR A 280 20.06 2.97 3.82
CA TYR A 280 19.23 1.95 3.19
C TYR A 280 18.21 1.37 4.18
N LEU A 281 17.22 0.65 3.68
CA LEU A 281 16.29 -0.09 4.54
C LEU A 281 17.05 -1.07 5.43
N ASN A 282 16.84 -0.98 6.73
CA ASN A 282 17.41 -1.93 7.67
C ASN A 282 16.89 -3.34 7.36
N THR A 283 17.81 -4.31 7.26
CA THR A 283 17.50 -5.68 6.89
C THR A 283 16.55 -6.37 7.87
N ASP A 284 16.59 -6.03 9.16
CA ASP A 284 15.74 -6.62 10.20
C ASP A 284 14.27 -6.22 10.05
N VAL A 285 14.03 -5.01 9.53
CA VAL A 285 12.67 -4.49 9.29
C VAL A 285 12.12 -4.87 7.92
N SER A 286 12.93 -5.52 7.08
CA SER A 286 12.61 -5.80 5.69
C SER A 286 12.14 -7.23 5.46
N THR A 287 11.26 -7.39 4.48
CA THR A 287 10.98 -8.67 3.82
C THR A 287 11.28 -8.54 2.34
N GLY A 288 12.16 -9.40 1.81
CA GLY A 288 12.54 -9.40 0.40
C GLY A 288 13.37 -8.19 -0.07
N GLY A 289 13.71 -7.27 0.83
CA GLY A 289 14.56 -6.12 0.57
C GLY A 289 13.84 -4.82 0.19
N TYR A 290 12.52 -4.84 0.09
CA TYR A 290 11.69 -3.69 -0.30
C TYR A 290 10.30 -3.67 0.36
N ASN A 291 9.87 -4.78 0.97
CA ASN A 291 8.65 -4.86 1.76
C ASN A 291 8.96 -4.70 3.24
N LEU A 292 7.96 -4.24 3.98
CA LEU A 292 8.01 -4.16 5.44
C LEU A 292 7.72 -5.54 6.05
N ASN A 293 8.55 -5.96 7.01
CA ASN A 293 8.28 -7.15 7.82
C ASN A 293 7.03 -6.90 8.68
N HIS A 294 6.16 -7.91 8.77
CA HIS A 294 4.87 -7.79 9.45
C HIS A 294 4.97 -7.28 10.89
N ASN A 295 6.02 -7.62 11.64
CA ASN A 295 6.22 -7.18 13.02
C ASN A 295 6.39 -5.66 13.17
N TYR A 296 6.71 -4.94 12.09
CA TYR A 296 6.94 -3.50 12.10
C TYR A 296 5.74 -2.68 11.60
N TYR A 297 4.65 -3.33 11.15
CA TYR A 297 3.41 -2.62 10.82
C TYR A 297 2.80 -1.89 12.02
N PRO A 298 2.84 -2.43 13.27
CA PRO A 298 2.41 -1.64 14.43
C PRO A 298 3.15 -0.32 14.58
N PHE A 299 4.49 -0.33 14.45
CA PHE A 299 5.28 0.90 14.45
C PHE A 299 4.84 1.85 13.33
N PHE A 300 4.75 1.34 12.09
CA PHE A 300 4.32 2.12 10.94
C PHE A 300 2.97 2.77 11.18
N LEU A 301 1.95 1.99 11.55
CA LEU A 301 0.58 2.48 11.74
C LEU A 301 0.46 3.43 12.93
N ASN A 302 1.06 3.11 14.09
CA ASN A 302 0.99 3.97 15.26
C ASN A 302 1.59 5.36 14.98
N ASN A 303 2.72 5.41 14.29
CA ASN A 303 3.40 6.68 14.02
C ASN A 303 2.71 7.53 12.95
N ILE A 304 2.23 6.94 11.85
CA ILE A 304 1.49 7.73 10.86
C ILE A 304 0.14 8.22 11.40
N SER A 305 -0.50 7.48 12.32
CA SER A 305 -1.68 7.93 13.04
C SER A 305 -1.37 9.15 13.90
N GLY A 306 -0.29 9.13 14.68
CA GLY A 306 0.13 10.27 15.51
C GLY A 306 0.46 11.52 14.70
N ALA A 307 0.93 11.36 13.46
CA ALA A 307 1.26 12.46 12.56
C ALA A 307 0.04 13.06 11.84
N SER A 308 -1.12 12.42 11.90
CA SER A 308 -2.35 12.81 11.19
C SER A 308 -3.45 13.37 12.10
N ASN A 309 -3.18 13.52 13.38
CA ASN A 309 -4.11 14.06 14.41
C ASN A 309 -3.89 15.52 14.70
#